data_ad66a26a0d30a8ed7bce3a338f3e9254
#
_entry.id   ad66a26a0d30a8ed7bce3a338f3e9254
#
_cell.length_a   1.000
_cell.length_b   1.000
_cell.length_c   1.000
_cell.angle_alpha   90.00
_cell.angle_beta   90.00
_cell.angle_gamma   90.00
#
_symmetry.space_group_name_H-M   'P 1'
#
loop_
_entity.id
_entity.type
_entity.pdbx_description
1 polymer ?
#
loop_
_entity_poly.entity_id
_entity_poly.type
_entity_poly.pdbx_seq_one_letter_code
_entity_poly.pdbx_strand_id
1 'polypeptide(L)'
;MQPWNVHLLTGNSLRKVSDAVLEDFDNDVPYDEEQPYYPDKFFEPYLARRRKVGWDLYTLVGIGKGDKEKMKAQHRRNYEFFSAPVGAVFTIHRDLNIGSWLDYGMYLQNVMLLAREAGLHTCPQAAFCGYHKSIRRALPLKEEEVVVCGMTIGYADFDAIENTLELSLIHI
;
A
#
# COMPACT_ATOMS: atom_id res chain seq x y z
N MET A 1 -8.42 -21.48 1.10
CA MET A 1 -7.19 -22.11 0.56
C MET A 1 -5.89 -21.63 1.21
N GLN A 2 -5.92 -20.60 2.01
CA GLN A 2 -4.72 -19.97 2.59
C GLN A 2 -3.69 -19.54 1.52
N PRO A 3 -4.07 -18.66 0.59
CA PRO A 3 -3.26 -18.36 -0.59
C PRO A 3 -2.13 -17.35 -0.34
N TRP A 4 -1.99 -16.88 0.88
CA TRP A 4 -1.09 -15.80 1.25
C TRP A 4 0.33 -16.29 1.55
N ASN A 5 1.31 -15.54 1.03
CA ASN A 5 2.67 -15.50 1.54
C ASN A 5 2.93 -14.12 2.14
N VAL A 6 3.68 -14.06 3.24
CA VAL A 6 3.96 -12.83 3.97
C VAL A 6 5.45 -12.69 4.19
N HIS A 7 6.02 -11.61 3.68
CA HIS A 7 7.41 -11.24 3.88
C HIS A 7 7.45 -10.10 4.91
N LEU A 8 7.68 -10.44 6.18
CA LEU A 8 7.79 -9.46 7.26
C LEU A 8 9.16 -8.77 7.22
N LEU A 9 9.15 -7.44 7.28
CA LEU A 9 10.31 -6.58 7.09
C LEU A 9 10.58 -5.76 8.35
N THR A 10 11.82 -5.83 8.83
CA THR A 10 12.31 -5.02 9.96
C THR A 10 13.74 -4.57 9.71
N GLY A 11 14.18 -3.49 10.34
CA GLY A 11 15.56 -3.04 10.29
C GLY A 11 16.16 -3.03 8.87
N ASN A 12 17.17 -3.84 8.61
CA ASN A 12 17.86 -3.89 7.31
C ASN A 12 16.97 -4.38 6.15
N SER A 13 16.09 -5.36 6.40
CA SER A 13 15.20 -5.87 5.35
C SER A 13 14.18 -4.82 4.92
N LEU A 14 13.65 -4.06 5.88
CA LEU A 14 12.76 -2.93 5.61
C LEU A 14 13.46 -1.87 4.75
N ARG A 15 14.67 -1.45 5.18
CA ARG A 15 15.45 -0.48 4.43
C ARG A 15 15.76 -0.93 3.01
N LYS A 16 16.21 -2.17 2.81
CA LYS A 16 16.51 -2.69 1.47
C LYS A 16 15.33 -2.62 0.51
N VAL A 17 14.12 -2.95 0.99
CA VAL A 17 12.91 -2.85 0.15
C VAL A 17 12.56 -1.40 -0.11
N SER A 18 12.58 -0.55 0.91
CA SER A 18 12.33 0.88 0.79
C SER A 18 13.30 1.52 -0.21
N ASP A 19 14.60 1.33 -0.02
CA ASP A 19 15.65 1.92 -0.87
C ASP A 19 15.50 1.47 -2.34
N ALA A 20 15.25 0.18 -2.59
CA ALA A 20 15.09 -0.34 -3.94
C ALA A 20 13.84 0.21 -4.66
N VAL A 21 12.76 0.45 -3.93
CA VAL A 21 11.55 1.06 -4.50
C VAL A 21 11.72 2.56 -4.69
N LEU A 22 12.33 3.25 -3.72
CA LEU A 22 12.60 4.68 -3.78
C LEU A 22 13.56 5.04 -4.91
N GLU A 23 14.58 4.21 -5.16
CA GLU A 23 15.48 4.38 -6.30
C GLU A 23 14.70 4.45 -7.62
N ASP A 24 13.80 3.51 -7.87
CA ASP A 24 13.01 3.50 -9.10
C ASP A 24 11.97 4.64 -9.11
N PHE A 25 11.32 4.92 -7.99
CA PHE A 25 10.34 6.00 -7.86
C PHE A 25 10.96 7.38 -8.09
N ASP A 26 12.11 7.66 -7.47
CA ASP A 26 12.80 8.96 -7.58
C ASP A 26 13.37 9.18 -8.99
N ASN A 27 13.72 8.10 -9.71
CA ASN A 27 14.14 8.12 -11.12
C ASN A 27 12.97 8.05 -12.12
N ASP A 28 11.72 8.22 -11.65
CA ASP A 28 10.52 8.20 -12.48
C ASP A 28 10.37 6.94 -13.35
N VAL A 29 10.84 5.78 -12.84
CA VAL A 29 10.58 4.48 -13.49
C VAL A 29 9.06 4.27 -13.57
N PRO A 30 8.52 3.93 -14.74
CA PRO A 30 7.09 3.77 -14.90
C PRO A 30 6.49 2.72 -13.95
N TYR A 31 5.33 3.07 -13.38
CA TYR A 31 4.52 2.14 -12.60
C TYR A 31 4.07 0.98 -13.49
N ASP A 32 4.32 -0.25 -13.07
CA ASP A 32 4.07 -1.46 -13.86
C ASP A 32 3.46 -2.55 -12.96
N GLU A 33 2.25 -3.01 -13.26
CA GLU A 33 1.52 -3.98 -12.44
C GLU A 33 1.62 -5.40 -13.03
N GLU A 34 1.91 -6.40 -12.19
CA GLU A 34 1.84 -7.81 -12.59
C GLU A 34 0.39 -8.30 -12.75
N GLN A 35 -0.56 -7.67 -12.06
CA GLN A 35 -1.99 -7.96 -12.11
C GLN A 35 -2.78 -6.65 -12.17
N PRO A 36 -3.88 -6.59 -12.92
CA PRO A 36 -4.74 -5.42 -12.96
C PRO A 36 -5.29 -5.11 -11.56
N TYR A 37 -4.79 -4.06 -10.92
CA TYR A 37 -5.25 -3.63 -9.60
C TYR A 37 -6.45 -2.70 -9.70
N TYR A 38 -6.45 -1.84 -10.70
CA TYR A 38 -7.52 -0.89 -10.98
C TYR A 38 -8.17 -1.18 -12.33
N PRO A 39 -9.44 -0.77 -12.52
CA PRO A 39 -10.06 -0.83 -13.85
C PRO A 39 -9.34 0.12 -14.81
N ASP A 40 -9.24 -0.23 -16.08
CA ASP A 40 -8.66 0.60 -17.13
C ASP A 40 -9.26 2.00 -17.16
N LYS A 41 -10.55 2.10 -16.85
CA LYS A 41 -11.28 3.35 -16.76
C LYS A 41 -12.21 3.35 -15.55
N PHE A 42 -11.98 4.31 -14.65
CA PHE A 42 -12.91 4.54 -13.55
C PHE A 42 -14.22 5.14 -14.03
N PHE A 43 -15.32 4.71 -13.43
CA PHE A 43 -16.68 5.14 -13.74
C PHE A 43 -17.45 5.50 -12.45
N GLU A 44 -18.58 6.21 -12.62
CA GLU A 44 -19.42 6.62 -11.48
C GLU A 44 -20.16 5.42 -10.83
N PRO A 45 -20.30 5.40 -9.50
CA PRO A 45 -19.93 6.45 -8.52
C PRO A 45 -18.48 6.32 -8.00
N TYR A 46 -17.72 5.33 -8.44
CA TYR A 46 -16.36 5.04 -7.91
C TYR A 46 -15.36 6.14 -8.23
N LEU A 47 -15.48 6.76 -9.41
CA LEU A 47 -14.63 7.89 -9.80
C LEU A 47 -14.79 9.08 -8.85
N ALA A 48 -16.04 9.44 -8.52
CA ALA A 48 -16.33 10.53 -7.59
C ALA A 48 -15.77 10.25 -6.19
N ARG A 49 -15.95 9.03 -5.67
CA ARG A 49 -15.42 8.61 -4.36
C ARG A 49 -13.90 8.68 -4.30
N ARG A 50 -13.22 8.15 -5.31
CA ARG A 50 -11.75 8.18 -5.43
C ARG A 50 -11.23 9.61 -5.46
N ARG A 51 -11.86 10.48 -6.26
CA ARG A 51 -11.48 11.90 -6.36
C ARG A 51 -11.69 12.63 -5.04
N LYS A 52 -12.84 12.39 -4.38
CA LYS A 52 -13.13 13.02 -3.09
C LYS A 52 -12.05 12.70 -2.06
N VAL A 53 -11.76 11.42 -1.82
CA VAL A 53 -10.76 11.00 -0.83
C VAL A 53 -9.38 11.58 -1.16
N GLY A 54 -8.97 11.56 -2.43
CA GLY A 54 -7.67 12.12 -2.82
C GLY A 54 -7.56 13.62 -2.58
N TRP A 55 -8.61 14.38 -2.89
CA TRP A 55 -8.62 15.83 -2.66
C TRP A 55 -8.76 16.21 -1.20
N ASP A 56 -9.55 15.46 -0.42
CA ASP A 56 -9.69 15.68 1.02
C ASP A 56 -8.32 15.50 1.70
N LEU A 57 -7.60 14.41 1.36
CA LEU A 57 -6.24 14.17 1.87
C LEU A 57 -5.29 15.32 1.48
N TYR A 58 -5.21 15.67 0.21
CA TYR A 58 -4.30 16.73 -0.23
C TYR A 58 -4.62 18.07 0.41
N THR A 59 -5.90 18.39 0.59
CA THR A 59 -6.32 19.61 1.28
C THR A 59 -5.85 19.61 2.73
N LEU A 60 -6.01 18.48 3.45
CA LEU A 60 -5.56 18.34 4.84
C LEU A 60 -4.05 18.57 4.98
N VAL A 61 -3.25 18.01 4.08
CA VAL A 61 -1.78 18.13 4.13
C VAL A 61 -1.25 19.39 3.41
N GLY A 62 -2.12 20.33 3.03
CA GLY A 62 -1.74 21.61 2.44
C GLY A 62 -1.17 21.52 1.02
N ILE A 63 -1.59 20.51 0.24
CA ILE A 63 -1.17 20.31 -1.15
C ILE A 63 -2.23 20.87 -2.09
N GLY A 64 -1.87 21.93 -2.84
CA GLY A 64 -2.75 22.57 -3.82
C GLY A 64 -2.86 21.78 -5.13
N LYS A 65 -3.93 22.11 -5.88
CA LYS A 65 -4.13 21.53 -7.21
C LYS A 65 -2.98 21.93 -8.16
N GLY A 66 -2.31 20.92 -8.72
CA GLY A 66 -1.18 21.14 -9.65
C GLY A 66 0.19 21.19 -8.99
N ASP A 67 0.28 21.12 -7.67
CA ASP A 67 1.56 21.03 -6.93
C ASP A 67 2.12 19.60 -7.02
N LYS A 68 2.68 19.30 -8.20
CA LYS A 68 3.17 17.95 -8.52
C LYS A 68 4.31 17.51 -7.61
N GLU A 69 5.16 18.42 -7.18
CA GLU A 69 6.31 18.10 -6.32
C GLU A 69 5.84 17.66 -4.94
N LYS A 70 4.92 18.41 -4.33
CA LYS A 70 4.35 18.01 -3.04
C LYS A 70 3.51 16.74 -3.14
N MET A 71 2.76 16.57 -4.24
CA MET A 71 2.05 15.31 -4.49
C MET A 71 3.02 14.13 -4.60
N LYS A 72 4.14 14.28 -5.32
CA LYS A 72 5.19 13.26 -5.42
C LYS A 72 5.80 12.97 -4.04
N ALA A 73 6.14 14.00 -3.27
CA ALA A 73 6.69 13.85 -1.93
C ALA A 73 5.72 13.12 -0.97
N GLN A 74 4.42 13.46 -1.00
CA GLN A 74 3.41 12.76 -0.21
C GLN A 74 3.25 11.30 -0.64
N HIS A 75 3.29 11.03 -1.95
CA HIS A 75 3.21 9.65 -2.45
C HIS A 75 4.44 8.83 -2.07
N ARG A 76 5.63 9.44 -2.10
CA ARG A 76 6.91 8.85 -1.70
C ARG A 76 6.89 8.24 -0.31
N ARG A 77 6.16 8.84 0.64
CA ARG A 77 6.01 8.34 2.02
C ARG A 77 5.46 6.91 2.11
N ASN A 78 4.68 6.46 1.10
CA ASN A 78 4.25 5.05 1.04
C ASN A 78 5.44 4.10 1.03
N TYR A 79 6.47 4.42 0.24
CA TYR A 79 7.64 3.56 0.05
C TYR A 79 8.64 3.63 1.20
N GLU A 80 8.49 4.62 2.07
CA GLU A 80 9.17 4.74 3.37
C GLU A 80 8.38 4.04 4.49
N PHE A 81 7.33 3.28 4.14
CA PHE A 81 6.41 2.66 5.10
C PHE A 81 5.89 3.66 6.16
N PHE A 82 5.70 4.93 5.77
CA PHE A 82 5.32 6.03 6.68
C PHE A 82 6.19 6.11 7.93
N SER A 83 7.48 5.79 7.83
CA SER A 83 8.47 5.75 8.92
C SER A 83 8.16 4.73 10.02
N ALA A 84 7.30 3.76 9.78
CA ALA A 84 7.03 2.70 10.74
C ALA A 84 8.20 1.71 10.86
N PRO A 85 8.40 1.10 12.04
CA PRO A 85 9.52 0.19 12.29
C PRO A 85 9.34 -1.17 11.61
N VAL A 86 8.12 -1.52 11.20
CA VAL A 86 7.78 -2.79 10.58
C VAL A 86 6.98 -2.55 9.29
N GLY A 87 7.36 -3.25 8.25
CA GLY A 87 6.61 -3.37 7.02
C GLY A 87 6.33 -4.83 6.70
N ALA A 88 5.42 -5.06 5.79
CA ALA A 88 5.20 -6.38 5.19
C ALA A 88 4.97 -6.23 3.69
N VAL A 89 5.45 -7.21 2.93
CA VAL A 89 5.06 -7.42 1.53
C VAL A 89 4.25 -8.70 1.47
N PHE A 90 3.06 -8.59 0.93
CA PHE A 90 2.13 -9.69 0.75
C PHE A 90 2.14 -10.16 -0.68
N THR A 91 2.26 -11.47 -0.88
CA THR A 91 2.30 -12.07 -2.22
C THR A 91 1.34 -13.25 -2.34
N ILE A 92 0.91 -13.54 -3.56
CA ILE A 92 0.02 -14.64 -3.91
C ILE A 92 0.63 -15.41 -5.09
N HIS A 93 0.31 -16.70 -5.22
CA HIS A 93 0.70 -17.47 -6.40
C HIS A 93 -0.06 -16.97 -7.65
N ARG A 94 0.65 -16.73 -8.77
CA ARG A 94 0.09 -16.09 -9.98
C ARG A 94 -1.05 -16.85 -10.64
N ASP A 95 -1.13 -18.17 -10.47
CA ASP A 95 -2.18 -19.01 -11.06
C ASP A 95 -3.46 -19.06 -10.21
N LEU A 96 -3.47 -18.39 -9.06
CA LEU A 96 -4.66 -18.31 -8.20
C LEU A 96 -5.61 -17.22 -8.69
N ASN A 97 -6.90 -17.58 -8.77
CA ASN A 97 -7.96 -16.74 -9.31
C ASN A 97 -8.77 -16.02 -8.23
N ILE A 98 -9.81 -15.32 -8.65
CA ILE A 98 -10.61 -14.37 -7.87
C ILE A 98 -11.06 -14.88 -6.49
N GLY A 99 -11.40 -16.16 -6.36
CA GLY A 99 -11.77 -16.75 -5.06
C GLY A 99 -10.64 -16.65 -4.04
N SER A 100 -9.40 -16.89 -4.46
CA SER A 100 -8.23 -16.77 -3.60
C SER A 100 -7.90 -15.31 -3.24
N TRP A 101 -8.18 -14.39 -4.13
CA TRP A 101 -8.05 -12.94 -3.84
C TRP A 101 -9.09 -12.47 -2.83
N LEU A 102 -10.30 -13.06 -2.86
CA LEU A 102 -11.32 -12.80 -1.83
C LEU A 102 -10.88 -13.33 -0.46
N ASP A 103 -10.36 -14.57 -0.39
CA ASP A 103 -9.77 -15.14 0.82
C ASP A 103 -8.63 -14.25 1.34
N TYR A 104 -7.81 -13.71 0.43
CA TYR A 104 -6.70 -12.84 0.77
C TYR A 104 -7.15 -11.54 1.44
N GLY A 105 -8.21 -10.91 0.90
CA GLY A 105 -8.77 -9.70 1.49
C GLY A 105 -9.28 -9.94 2.92
N MET A 106 -9.93 -11.08 3.17
CA MET A 106 -10.38 -11.47 4.52
C MET A 106 -9.19 -11.70 5.46
N TYR A 107 -8.11 -12.31 4.97
CA TYR A 107 -6.88 -12.48 5.74
C TYR A 107 -6.23 -11.14 6.11
N LEU A 108 -6.08 -10.22 5.17
CA LEU A 108 -5.54 -8.88 5.43
C LEU A 108 -6.37 -8.14 6.49
N GLN A 109 -7.70 -8.22 6.40
CA GLN A 109 -8.59 -7.62 7.40
C GLN A 109 -8.37 -8.22 8.79
N ASN A 110 -8.21 -9.54 8.89
CA ASN A 110 -7.93 -10.21 10.17
C ASN A 110 -6.58 -9.76 10.74
N VAL A 111 -5.54 -9.63 9.92
CA VAL A 111 -4.23 -9.10 10.35
C VAL A 111 -4.39 -7.69 10.94
N MET A 112 -5.15 -6.82 10.27
CA MET A 112 -5.38 -5.44 10.75
C MET A 112 -6.17 -5.42 12.07
N LEU A 113 -7.20 -6.25 12.22
CA LEU A 113 -7.99 -6.33 13.45
C LEU A 113 -7.16 -6.85 14.64
N LEU A 114 -6.40 -7.93 14.44
CA LEU A 114 -5.53 -8.47 15.48
C LEU A 114 -4.39 -7.52 15.84
N ALA A 115 -3.86 -6.79 14.89
CA ALA A 115 -2.89 -5.72 15.17
C ALA A 115 -3.51 -4.64 16.07
N ARG A 116 -4.77 -4.23 15.81
CA ARG A 116 -5.48 -3.28 16.68
C ARG A 116 -5.69 -3.82 18.09
N GLU A 117 -6.05 -5.08 18.24
CA GLU A 117 -6.15 -5.74 19.54
C GLU A 117 -4.82 -5.70 20.30
N ALA A 118 -3.71 -5.86 19.59
CA ALA A 118 -2.36 -5.76 20.14
C ALA A 118 -1.87 -4.31 20.37
N GLY A 119 -2.72 -3.30 20.15
CA GLY A 119 -2.37 -1.89 20.29
C GLY A 119 -1.58 -1.30 19.12
N LEU A 120 -1.43 -2.04 18.03
CA LEU A 120 -0.74 -1.60 16.82
C LEU A 120 -1.71 -0.99 15.80
N HIS A 121 -1.15 -0.22 14.87
CA HIS A 121 -1.85 0.37 13.74
C HIS A 121 -1.25 -0.15 12.44
N THR A 122 -2.07 -0.24 11.41
CA THR A 122 -1.66 -0.76 10.11
C THR A 122 -2.17 0.13 8.99
N CYS A 123 -1.43 0.15 7.88
CA CYS A 123 -1.86 0.80 6.65
C CYS A 123 -1.52 -0.10 5.45
N PRO A 124 -2.50 -0.76 4.81
CA PRO A 124 -2.26 -1.50 3.58
C PRO A 124 -2.00 -0.54 2.42
N GLN A 125 -1.02 -0.89 1.56
CA GLN A 125 -0.47 0.02 0.56
C GLN A 125 -0.38 -0.64 -0.81
N ALA A 126 -1.39 -0.39 -1.66
CA ALA A 126 -1.41 -0.83 -3.05
C ALA A 126 -0.26 -0.19 -3.88
N ALA A 127 0.29 0.93 -3.43
CA ALA A 127 1.38 1.63 -4.09
C ALA A 127 2.58 0.72 -4.44
N PHE A 128 2.84 -0.31 -3.64
CA PHE A 128 3.92 -1.26 -3.86
C PHE A 128 3.72 -2.19 -5.07
N CYS A 129 2.48 -2.39 -5.54
CA CYS A 129 2.18 -3.32 -6.64
C CYS A 129 2.93 -2.94 -7.93
N GLY A 130 3.03 -1.65 -8.23
CA GLY A 130 3.68 -1.17 -9.44
C GLY A 130 5.21 -1.15 -9.41
N TYR A 131 5.79 -1.47 -8.26
CA TYR A 131 7.24 -1.60 -8.08
C TYR A 131 7.67 -3.01 -7.74
N HIS A 132 6.92 -4.01 -8.21
CA HIS A 132 7.20 -5.42 -7.96
C HIS A 132 8.61 -5.84 -8.38
N LYS A 133 9.16 -5.24 -9.46
CA LYS A 133 10.54 -5.49 -9.93
C LYS A 133 11.57 -5.02 -8.91
N SER A 134 11.37 -3.84 -8.30
CA SER A 134 12.22 -3.30 -7.24
C SER A 134 12.18 -4.20 -6.00
N ILE A 135 10.98 -4.63 -5.61
CA ILE A 135 10.78 -5.55 -4.50
C ILE A 135 11.51 -6.88 -4.75
N ARG A 136 11.44 -7.43 -5.97
CA ARG A 136 12.16 -8.66 -6.34
C ARG A 136 13.68 -8.51 -6.29
N ARG A 137 14.23 -7.32 -6.52
CA ARG A 137 15.67 -7.06 -6.32
C ARG A 137 16.06 -7.09 -4.84
N ALA A 138 15.16 -6.70 -3.96
CA ALA A 138 15.40 -6.59 -2.52
C ALA A 138 15.05 -7.84 -1.72
N LEU A 139 14.07 -8.63 -2.19
CA LEU A 139 13.55 -9.84 -1.54
C LEU A 139 13.66 -11.06 -2.47
N PRO A 140 13.98 -12.25 -1.92
CA PRO A 140 14.06 -13.49 -2.69
C PRO A 140 12.65 -14.05 -2.99
N LEU A 141 11.81 -13.26 -3.66
CA LEU A 141 10.50 -13.74 -4.10
C LEU A 141 10.65 -14.82 -5.14
N LYS A 142 9.84 -15.87 -5.05
CA LYS A 142 9.77 -16.90 -6.07
C LYS A 142 9.15 -16.34 -7.35
N GLU A 143 9.43 -16.96 -8.49
CA GLU A 143 8.91 -16.51 -9.79
C GLU A 143 7.38 -16.50 -9.83
N GLU A 144 6.76 -17.49 -9.21
CA GLU A 144 5.31 -17.62 -9.13
C GLU A 144 4.62 -16.65 -8.17
N GLU A 145 5.37 -15.91 -7.33
CA GLU A 145 4.79 -14.93 -6.41
C GLU A 145 4.49 -13.61 -7.12
N VAL A 146 3.27 -13.11 -6.93
CA VAL A 146 2.81 -11.79 -7.39
C VAL A 146 2.57 -10.90 -6.19
N VAL A 147 3.01 -9.66 -6.25
CA VAL A 147 2.81 -8.68 -5.16
C VAL A 147 1.35 -8.26 -5.07
N VAL A 148 0.72 -8.51 -3.92
CA VAL A 148 -0.66 -8.11 -3.61
C VAL A 148 -0.73 -6.71 -3.04
N CYS A 149 0.12 -6.40 -2.06
CA CYS A 149 0.26 -5.07 -1.47
C CYS A 149 1.46 -5.02 -0.52
N GLY A 150 1.84 -3.83 -0.11
CA GLY A 150 2.60 -3.60 1.12
C GLY A 150 1.66 -3.38 2.30
N MET A 151 2.22 -3.41 3.50
CA MET A 151 1.52 -2.97 4.71
C MET A 151 2.53 -2.37 5.69
N THR A 152 2.23 -1.19 6.17
CA THR A 152 2.91 -0.54 7.28
C THR A 152 2.34 -1.05 8.60
N ILE A 153 3.19 -1.31 9.59
CA ILE A 153 2.78 -1.76 10.93
C ILE A 153 3.58 -0.99 11.99
N GLY A 154 2.89 -0.34 12.91
CA GLY A 154 3.53 0.47 13.95
C GLY A 154 2.54 1.12 14.89
N TYR A 155 2.96 2.16 15.57
CA TYR A 155 2.11 3.00 16.41
C TYR A 155 1.72 4.26 15.62
N ALA A 156 0.42 4.58 15.60
CA ALA A 156 -0.03 5.79 14.94
C ALA A 156 0.44 7.03 15.69
N ASP A 157 0.87 8.03 14.93
CA ASP A 157 1.03 9.40 15.43
C ASP A 157 -0.34 10.07 15.40
N PHE A 158 -1.01 10.15 16.55
CA PHE A 158 -2.36 10.73 16.65
C PHE A 158 -2.40 12.24 16.39
N ASP A 159 -1.25 12.93 16.43
CA ASP A 159 -1.15 14.35 16.13
C ASP A 159 -0.99 14.60 14.61
N ALA A 160 -0.76 13.56 13.82
CA ALA A 160 -0.66 13.67 12.36
C ALA A 160 -2.01 14.08 11.77
N ILE A 161 -2.03 15.15 10.99
CA ILE A 161 -3.24 15.73 10.41
C ILE A 161 -3.98 14.73 9.51
N GLU A 162 -3.27 13.82 8.85
CA GLU A 162 -3.82 12.78 8.00
C GLU A 162 -4.82 11.87 8.74
N ASN A 163 -4.66 11.70 10.05
CA ASN A 163 -5.56 10.90 10.88
C ASN A 163 -6.94 11.55 11.10
N THR A 164 -7.12 12.80 10.70
CA THR A 164 -8.42 13.48 10.72
C THR A 164 -9.22 13.31 9.43
N LEU A 165 -8.66 12.60 8.43
CA LEU A 165 -9.35 12.32 7.18
C LEU A 165 -10.58 11.45 7.42
N GLU A 166 -11.76 11.98 7.11
CA GLU A 166 -12.99 11.20 7.11
C GLU A 166 -13.02 10.28 5.88
N LEU A 167 -12.87 8.99 6.11
CA LEU A 167 -13.19 7.98 5.11
C LEU A 167 -14.69 7.76 5.13
N SER A 168 -15.31 7.66 3.93
CA SER A 168 -16.71 7.29 3.79
C SER A 168 -16.95 5.99 4.55
N LEU A 169 -17.52 6.10 5.73
CA LEU A 169 -17.97 4.93 6.47
C LEU A 169 -19.10 4.28 5.70
N ILE A 170 -19.03 2.96 5.58
CA ILE A 170 -20.16 2.17 5.15
C ILE A 170 -21.24 2.40 6.20
N HIS A 171 -22.29 3.09 5.82
CA HIS A 171 -23.48 3.11 6.64
C HIS A 171 -24.11 1.70 6.56
N ILE A 172 -23.84 0.91 7.57
CA ILE A 172 -24.54 -0.35 7.80
C ILE A 172 -25.88 -0.01 8.45
#